data_fea2989eee363640977863a28d610231
#
_entry.id   fea2989eee363640977863a28d610231
#
_cell.length_a   1.000
_cell.length_b   1.000
_cell.length_c   1.000
_cell.angle_alpha   90.00
_cell.angle_beta   90.00
_cell.angle_gamma   90.00
#
_symmetry.space_group_name_H-M   'P 1'
#
loop_
_entity.id
_entity.type
_entity.pdbx_description
1 polymer ?
#
loop_
_entity_poly.entity_id
_entity_poly.type
_entity_poly.pdbx_seq_one_letter_code
_entity_poly.pdbx_strand_id
1 'polypeptide(L)'
;MRSFHLLMAALFIGFGLTASAQCDVYISEYSEGSSSNKYIELYNPTSQPIDLSQYAIASVSNEPTTVGVHEYWNTFTEGATIAPGDVYVWANGSSDPTIIAETDQTGSAFFNGDDGYALVFGTEDSYVFVDIIGNFEGDPGSGWEVAGVPNATKDHTLVRKSNVTQGIGYDWAASAGTNADDSEWIVYDQNTWGYLGAHDFTGTCGAAVPGCTNANATNYDPAATEDDGSCLFD
;
A
#
# COMPACT_ATOMS: atom_id res chain seq x y z
N MET A 1 66.97 23.51 -6.96
CA MET A 1 65.83 23.04 -7.76
C MET A 1 64.69 22.77 -6.80
N ARG A 2 63.68 23.64 -6.74
CA ARG A 2 62.50 23.43 -5.88
C ARG A 2 61.37 22.90 -6.76
N SER A 3 60.93 21.65 -6.52
CA SER A 3 59.78 21.07 -7.20
C SER A 3 58.49 21.64 -6.67
N PHE A 4 57.69 22.26 -7.53
CA PHE A 4 56.34 22.70 -7.28
C PHE A 4 55.41 21.52 -7.55
N HIS A 5 54.74 21.02 -6.52
CA HIS A 5 53.68 20.04 -6.67
C HIS A 5 52.36 20.80 -6.84
N LEU A 6 51.77 20.69 -8.03
CA LEU A 6 50.44 21.23 -8.33
C LEU A 6 49.42 20.26 -7.78
N LEU A 7 48.68 20.71 -6.75
CA LEU A 7 47.54 19.93 -6.20
C LEU A 7 46.33 20.23 -7.10
N MET A 8 45.93 19.25 -7.90
CA MET A 8 44.68 19.30 -8.66
C MET A 8 43.52 18.92 -7.72
N ALA A 9 42.75 19.92 -7.27
CA ALA A 9 41.52 19.68 -6.57
C ALA A 9 40.41 19.26 -7.58
N ALA A 10 40.03 18.00 -7.57
CA ALA A 10 38.89 17.51 -8.33
C ALA A 10 37.61 17.99 -7.64
N LEU A 11 36.90 18.90 -8.29
CA LEU A 11 35.55 19.33 -7.86
C LEU A 11 34.55 18.23 -8.21
N PHE A 12 34.17 17.41 -7.25
CA PHE A 12 33.04 16.49 -7.39
C PHE A 12 31.75 17.30 -7.34
N ILE A 13 31.16 17.57 -8.50
CA ILE A 13 29.78 18.05 -8.60
C ILE A 13 28.91 16.82 -8.35
N GLY A 14 28.45 16.64 -7.11
CA GLY A 14 27.44 15.65 -6.78
C GLY A 14 26.13 16.05 -7.47
N PHE A 15 25.76 15.40 -8.55
CA PHE A 15 24.39 15.39 -9.01
C PHE A 15 23.57 14.65 -7.96
N GLY A 16 22.84 15.38 -7.15
CA GLY A 16 21.79 14.80 -6.32
C GLY A 16 20.72 14.25 -7.27
N LEU A 17 20.71 12.93 -7.46
CA LEU A 17 19.56 12.24 -8.02
C LEU A 17 18.44 12.42 -6.98
N THR A 18 17.49 13.29 -7.25
CA THR A 18 16.20 13.26 -6.55
C THR A 18 15.53 11.97 -7.00
N ALA A 19 15.56 10.94 -6.15
CA ALA A 19 14.70 9.79 -6.36
C ALA A 19 13.27 10.33 -6.42
N SER A 20 12.65 10.23 -7.59
CA SER A 20 11.22 10.46 -7.74
C SER A 20 10.52 9.42 -6.88
N ALA A 21 9.59 9.82 -6.01
CA ALA A 21 8.81 8.87 -5.25
C ALA A 21 8.06 7.99 -6.25
N GLN A 22 8.37 6.69 -6.23
CA GLN A 22 7.64 5.71 -7.01
C GLN A 22 6.27 5.56 -6.36
N CYS A 23 5.21 5.75 -7.13
CA CYS A 23 3.85 5.46 -6.67
C CYS A 23 3.48 4.02 -7.01
N ASP A 24 2.76 3.38 -6.12
CA ASP A 24 2.14 2.08 -6.34
C ASP A 24 0.75 2.07 -5.70
N VAL A 25 -0.09 1.10 -6.05
CA VAL A 25 -1.36 0.87 -5.40
C VAL A 25 -1.17 0.69 -3.89
N TYR A 26 -2.08 1.25 -3.10
CA TYR A 26 -2.04 1.12 -1.65
C TYR A 26 -3.45 1.11 -1.06
N ILE A 27 -3.57 0.79 0.23
CA ILE A 27 -4.82 0.83 0.97
C ILE A 27 -5.14 2.29 1.28
N SER A 28 -6.19 2.83 0.66
CA SER A 28 -6.67 4.21 0.87
C SER A 28 -7.66 4.34 2.01
N GLU A 29 -8.46 3.29 2.26
CA GLU A 29 -9.43 3.28 3.35
C GLU A 29 -9.58 1.88 3.94
N TYR A 30 -9.75 1.83 5.25
CA TYR A 30 -10.10 0.64 6.02
C TYR A 30 -11.24 0.98 6.97
N SER A 31 -12.30 0.20 6.99
CA SER A 31 -13.40 0.40 7.92
C SER A 31 -13.78 -0.87 8.65
N GLU A 32 -13.65 -0.85 9.97
CA GLU A 32 -14.26 -1.80 10.89
C GLU A 32 -15.51 -1.15 11.46
N GLY A 33 -16.60 -1.21 10.67
CA GLY A 33 -17.91 -0.69 11.05
C GLY A 33 -18.72 -1.68 11.86
N SER A 34 -19.91 -1.25 12.29
CA SER A 34 -20.82 -2.08 13.05
C SER A 34 -21.28 -3.31 12.26
N SER A 35 -21.38 -4.46 12.92
CA SER A 35 -21.85 -5.70 12.30
C SER A 35 -20.97 -6.14 11.10
N SER A 36 -21.56 -6.25 9.91
CA SER A 36 -20.87 -6.64 8.67
C SER A 36 -20.35 -5.45 7.85
N ASN A 37 -20.44 -4.21 8.36
CA ASN A 37 -20.01 -3.01 7.63
C ASN A 37 -18.48 -2.89 7.61
N LYS A 38 -17.85 -3.73 6.79
CA LYS A 38 -16.40 -3.89 6.75
C LYS A 38 -15.90 -3.87 5.32
N TYR A 39 -14.86 -3.05 5.06
CA TYR A 39 -14.25 -2.96 3.74
C TYR A 39 -12.80 -2.50 3.80
N ILE A 40 -12.10 -2.79 2.73
CA ILE A 40 -10.79 -2.24 2.39
C ILE A 40 -10.93 -1.62 1.01
N GLU A 41 -10.49 -0.38 0.88
CA GLU A 41 -10.39 0.34 -0.38
C GLU A 41 -8.93 0.45 -0.80
N LEU A 42 -8.65 0.16 -2.07
CA LEU A 42 -7.36 0.33 -2.72
C LEU A 42 -7.42 1.53 -3.65
N TYR A 43 -6.37 2.33 -3.71
CA TYR A 43 -6.26 3.48 -4.60
C TYR A 43 -5.08 3.34 -5.56
N ASN A 44 -5.28 3.74 -6.82
CA ASN A 44 -4.23 3.82 -7.83
C ASN A 44 -3.76 5.27 -8.01
N PRO A 45 -2.64 5.69 -7.40
CA PRO A 45 -2.09 7.04 -7.57
C PRO A 45 -1.33 7.22 -8.88
N THR A 46 -1.14 6.14 -9.66
CA THR A 46 -0.30 6.16 -10.86
C THR A 46 -1.02 6.72 -12.08
N SER A 47 -0.30 7.00 -13.14
CA SER A 47 -0.88 7.45 -14.41
C SER A 47 -1.31 6.30 -15.33
N GLN A 48 -1.15 5.03 -14.90
CA GLN A 48 -1.49 3.83 -15.67
C GLN A 48 -2.53 2.99 -14.93
N PRO A 49 -3.39 2.26 -15.65
CA PRO A 49 -4.25 1.25 -15.02
C PRO A 49 -3.39 0.17 -14.33
N ILE A 50 -3.79 -0.24 -13.13
CA ILE A 50 -3.14 -1.35 -12.40
C ILE A 50 -3.99 -2.61 -12.58
N ASP A 51 -3.37 -3.68 -13.09
CA ASP A 51 -3.95 -5.02 -13.18
C ASP A 51 -3.77 -5.73 -11.82
N LEU A 52 -4.88 -6.11 -11.19
CA LEU A 52 -4.89 -6.77 -9.89
C LEU A 52 -4.65 -8.28 -9.94
N SER A 53 -4.39 -8.87 -11.11
CA SER A 53 -4.22 -10.33 -11.28
C SER A 53 -3.06 -10.93 -10.48
N GLN A 54 -2.05 -10.12 -10.12
CA GLN A 54 -0.91 -10.54 -9.30
C GLN A 54 -0.96 -9.99 -7.87
N TYR A 55 -2.04 -9.32 -7.50
CA TYR A 55 -2.25 -8.84 -6.15
C TYR A 55 -3.22 -9.76 -5.41
N ALA A 56 -3.14 -9.73 -4.09
CA ALA A 56 -4.10 -10.39 -3.21
C ALA A 56 -4.22 -9.63 -1.89
N ILE A 57 -5.32 -9.90 -1.16
CA ILE A 57 -5.44 -9.55 0.24
C ILE A 57 -5.07 -10.80 1.06
N ALA A 58 -3.89 -10.77 1.65
CA ALA A 58 -3.42 -11.75 2.62
C ALA A 58 -3.85 -11.32 4.02
N SER A 59 -4.24 -12.27 4.89
CA SER A 59 -4.63 -11.90 6.25
C SER A 59 -4.34 -12.98 7.28
N VAL A 60 -4.31 -12.55 8.53
CA VAL A 60 -4.27 -13.39 9.74
C VAL A 60 -5.45 -13.03 10.63
N SER A 61 -5.95 -14.01 11.39
CA SER A 61 -7.02 -13.79 12.36
C SER A 61 -6.43 -13.79 13.77
N ASN A 62 -6.49 -12.64 14.44
CA ASN A 62 -5.92 -12.42 15.77
C ASN A 62 -4.41 -12.77 15.81
N GLU A 63 -4.03 -13.83 16.51
CA GLU A 63 -2.64 -14.31 16.58
C GLU A 63 -2.37 -15.33 15.44
N PRO A 64 -1.40 -15.08 14.55
CA PRO A 64 -1.10 -15.99 13.45
C PRO A 64 -0.57 -17.33 13.95
N THR A 65 -0.95 -18.41 13.30
CA THR A 65 -0.43 -19.75 13.59
C THR A 65 1.08 -19.84 13.40
N THR A 66 1.61 -19.09 12.43
CA THR A 66 3.04 -18.94 12.17
C THR A 66 3.35 -17.45 12.03
N VAL A 67 4.20 -16.92 12.89
CA VAL A 67 4.60 -15.50 12.90
C VAL A 67 5.11 -15.09 11.52
N GLY A 68 4.58 -13.99 10.99
CA GLY A 68 4.96 -13.40 9.71
C GLY A 68 4.34 -14.10 8.49
N VAL A 69 3.50 -15.11 8.67
CA VAL A 69 2.87 -15.88 7.57
C VAL A 69 1.36 -15.68 7.60
N HIS A 70 0.77 -15.40 6.45
CA HIS A 70 -0.68 -15.30 6.30
C HIS A 70 -1.38 -16.64 6.57
N GLU A 71 -2.65 -16.57 6.90
CA GLU A 71 -3.54 -17.74 7.10
C GLU A 71 -4.63 -17.81 6.02
N TYR A 72 -4.97 -16.65 5.44
CA TYR A 72 -5.98 -16.54 4.39
C TYR A 72 -5.42 -15.77 3.21
N TRP A 73 -5.79 -16.22 2.01
CA TRP A 73 -5.37 -15.64 0.74
C TRP A 73 -6.59 -15.35 -0.13
N ASN A 74 -6.85 -14.07 -0.41
CA ASN A 74 -8.01 -13.62 -1.18
C ASN A 74 -7.54 -12.93 -2.46
N THR A 75 -7.74 -13.59 -3.60
CA THR A 75 -7.43 -13.03 -4.92
C THR A 75 -8.53 -12.11 -5.39
N PHE A 76 -8.19 -11.18 -6.26
CA PHE A 76 -9.16 -10.34 -6.94
C PHE A 76 -9.85 -11.08 -8.09
N THR A 77 -11.04 -10.60 -8.49
CA THR A 77 -11.80 -11.16 -9.60
C THR A 77 -10.98 -11.11 -10.88
N GLU A 78 -11.09 -12.15 -11.73
CA GLU A 78 -10.38 -12.20 -13.02
C GLU A 78 -10.66 -10.94 -13.87
N GLY A 79 -9.59 -10.29 -14.33
CA GLY A 79 -9.66 -9.04 -15.09
C GLY A 79 -9.90 -7.78 -14.27
N ALA A 80 -9.87 -7.86 -12.94
CA ALA A 80 -9.96 -6.68 -12.07
C ALA A 80 -8.79 -5.72 -12.33
N THR A 81 -9.12 -4.44 -12.50
CA THR A 81 -8.16 -3.36 -12.73
C THR A 81 -8.58 -2.12 -11.97
N ILE A 82 -7.62 -1.25 -11.61
CA ILE A 82 -7.89 0.07 -11.06
C ILE A 82 -7.42 1.11 -12.07
N ALA A 83 -8.33 1.97 -12.57
CA ALA A 83 -7.97 3.06 -13.48
C ALA A 83 -7.08 4.11 -12.77
N PRO A 84 -6.33 4.94 -13.51
CA PRO A 84 -5.56 6.04 -12.91
C PRO A 84 -6.43 6.97 -12.07
N GLY A 85 -6.07 7.18 -10.81
CA GLY A 85 -6.80 8.05 -9.89
C GLY A 85 -8.13 7.49 -9.38
N ASP A 86 -8.37 6.20 -9.58
CA ASP A 86 -9.59 5.50 -9.18
C ASP A 86 -9.31 4.56 -7.99
N VAL A 87 -10.37 3.96 -7.45
CA VAL A 87 -10.33 3.04 -6.32
C VAL A 87 -10.87 1.66 -6.68
N TYR A 88 -10.61 0.68 -5.83
CA TYR A 88 -11.20 -0.65 -5.86
C TYR A 88 -11.62 -1.06 -4.45
N VAL A 89 -12.91 -1.31 -4.25
CA VAL A 89 -13.48 -1.61 -2.95
C VAL A 89 -13.75 -3.11 -2.79
N TRP A 90 -13.05 -3.72 -1.82
CA TRP A 90 -13.29 -5.09 -1.37
C TRP A 90 -14.05 -5.07 -0.04
N ALA A 91 -15.30 -5.54 -0.02
CA ALA A 91 -16.18 -5.42 1.13
C ALA A 91 -16.84 -6.73 1.54
N ASN A 92 -17.38 -6.77 2.77
CA ASN A 92 -18.26 -7.86 3.19
C ASN A 92 -19.59 -7.79 2.43
N GLY A 93 -20.01 -8.91 1.83
CA GLY A 93 -21.23 -8.97 1.03
C GLY A 93 -22.55 -8.76 1.80
N SER A 94 -22.48 -8.63 3.14
CA SER A 94 -23.61 -8.32 4.01
C SER A 94 -23.53 -6.91 4.60
N SER A 95 -22.69 -6.04 4.05
CA SER A 95 -22.56 -4.65 4.46
C SER A 95 -23.81 -3.83 4.15
N ASP A 96 -23.90 -2.64 4.75
CA ASP A 96 -24.95 -1.66 4.46
C ASP A 96 -25.04 -1.39 2.94
N PRO A 97 -26.25 -1.16 2.39
CA PRO A 97 -26.41 -0.84 0.97
C PRO A 97 -25.56 0.32 0.46
N THR A 98 -25.18 1.27 1.31
CA THR A 98 -24.29 2.39 0.95
C THR A 98 -22.89 1.87 0.61
N ILE A 99 -22.36 0.93 1.40
CA ILE A 99 -21.06 0.29 1.15
C ILE A 99 -21.15 -0.59 -0.10
N ILE A 100 -22.22 -1.39 -0.21
CA ILE A 100 -22.43 -2.29 -1.36
C ILE A 100 -22.53 -1.52 -2.69
N ALA A 101 -23.05 -0.30 -2.68
CA ALA A 101 -23.14 0.52 -3.87
C ALA A 101 -21.78 0.93 -4.47
N GLU A 102 -20.75 1.03 -3.61
CA GLU A 102 -19.37 1.37 -4.00
C GLU A 102 -18.47 0.12 -4.12
N THR A 103 -19.01 -1.09 -3.89
CA THR A 103 -18.22 -2.32 -3.82
C THR A 103 -17.96 -2.92 -5.21
N ASP A 104 -16.69 -3.10 -5.57
CA ASP A 104 -16.27 -3.81 -6.79
C ASP A 104 -16.26 -5.32 -6.61
N GLN A 105 -15.87 -5.78 -5.42
CA GLN A 105 -15.81 -7.20 -5.09
C GLN A 105 -16.26 -7.47 -3.66
N THR A 106 -17.13 -8.45 -3.49
CA THR A 106 -17.47 -8.95 -2.16
C THR A 106 -16.56 -10.11 -1.79
N GLY A 107 -16.16 -10.17 -0.51
CA GLY A 107 -15.29 -11.21 0.01
C GLY A 107 -15.53 -11.47 1.49
N SER A 108 -14.65 -12.26 2.09
CA SER A 108 -14.67 -12.58 3.51
C SER A 108 -13.95 -11.51 4.34
N ALA A 109 -14.44 -10.26 4.26
CA ALA A 109 -13.99 -9.18 5.11
C ALA A 109 -14.65 -9.31 6.49
N PHE A 110 -14.06 -10.11 7.39
CA PHE A 110 -14.61 -10.42 8.71
C PHE A 110 -13.76 -9.94 9.87
N PHE A 111 -12.87 -8.98 9.63
CA PHE A 111 -12.03 -8.43 10.67
C PHE A 111 -12.85 -7.77 11.80
N ASN A 112 -12.31 -7.78 13.01
CA ASN A 112 -12.92 -7.24 14.22
C ASN A 112 -11.98 -6.25 14.95
N GLY A 113 -10.93 -5.80 14.25
CA GLY A 113 -10.01 -4.77 14.72
C GLY A 113 -8.63 -5.28 15.11
N ASP A 114 -8.50 -6.56 15.45
CA ASP A 114 -7.24 -7.23 15.86
C ASP A 114 -6.69 -8.20 14.81
N ASP A 115 -7.32 -8.24 13.62
CA ASP A 115 -6.90 -9.06 12.49
C ASP A 115 -5.96 -8.27 11.55
N GLY A 116 -4.81 -8.86 11.17
CA GLY A 116 -3.89 -8.26 10.21
C GLY A 116 -4.35 -8.46 8.76
N TYR A 117 -4.37 -7.39 7.96
CA TYR A 117 -4.73 -7.42 6.53
C TYR A 117 -3.68 -6.73 5.69
N ALA A 118 -3.14 -7.41 4.70
CA ALA A 118 -2.10 -6.89 3.82
C ALA A 118 -2.50 -6.96 2.35
N LEU A 119 -2.25 -5.89 1.62
CA LEU A 119 -2.13 -5.93 0.17
C LEU A 119 -0.76 -6.48 -0.17
N VAL A 120 -0.73 -7.53 -0.98
CA VAL A 120 0.50 -8.22 -1.36
C VAL A 120 0.59 -8.37 -2.87
N PHE A 121 1.80 -8.46 -3.41
CA PHE A 121 2.08 -8.71 -4.82
C PHE A 121 2.86 -10.01 -4.99
N GLY A 122 2.37 -10.92 -5.83
CA GLY A 122 2.98 -12.22 -6.11
C GLY A 122 1.99 -13.37 -6.02
N THR A 123 2.47 -14.53 -5.61
CA THR A 123 1.67 -15.74 -5.43
C THR A 123 1.60 -16.12 -3.96
N GLU A 124 0.65 -16.96 -3.56
CA GLU A 124 0.48 -17.43 -2.19
C GLU A 124 1.76 -18.00 -1.56
N ASP A 125 2.57 -18.70 -2.37
CA ASP A 125 3.84 -19.29 -1.93
C ASP A 125 5.03 -18.30 -1.98
N SER A 126 4.89 -17.16 -2.68
CA SER A 126 5.99 -16.21 -2.88
C SER A 126 5.45 -14.81 -3.20
N TYR A 127 5.45 -13.93 -2.25
CA TYR A 127 4.93 -12.58 -2.37
C TYR A 127 5.77 -11.54 -1.62
N VAL A 128 5.52 -10.29 -1.93
CA VAL A 128 6.04 -9.13 -1.21
C VAL A 128 4.86 -8.32 -0.66
N PHE A 129 5.05 -7.72 0.50
CA PHE A 129 4.08 -6.81 1.09
C PHE A 129 4.13 -5.48 0.34
N VAL A 130 2.97 -5.01 -0.11
CA VAL A 130 2.78 -3.69 -0.72
C VAL A 130 2.30 -2.71 0.32
N ASP A 131 1.29 -3.10 1.11
CA ASP A 131 0.74 -2.31 2.20
C ASP A 131 0.09 -3.20 3.26
N ILE A 132 -0.13 -2.68 4.48
CA ILE A 132 -0.67 -3.48 5.58
C ILE A 132 -1.46 -2.64 6.57
N ILE A 133 -2.51 -3.23 7.13
CA ILE A 133 -3.23 -2.82 8.33
C ILE A 133 -2.90 -3.82 9.43
N GLY A 134 -2.36 -3.36 10.54
CA GLY A 134 -1.87 -4.24 11.61
C GLY A 134 -0.57 -4.96 11.24
N ASN A 135 -0.37 -6.16 11.75
CA ASN A 135 0.79 -7.00 11.42
C ASN A 135 0.43 -8.48 11.51
N PHE A 136 1.38 -9.35 11.11
CA PHE A 136 1.26 -10.80 11.20
C PHE A 136 2.17 -11.38 12.29
N GLU A 137 2.45 -10.61 13.35
CA GLU A 137 3.40 -11.02 14.38
C GLU A 137 2.74 -11.45 15.70
N GLY A 138 1.54 -10.97 15.99
CA GLY A 138 0.83 -11.31 17.21
C GLY A 138 -0.52 -10.59 17.33
N ASP A 139 -1.25 -10.94 18.37
CA ASP A 139 -2.55 -10.39 18.71
C ASP A 139 -2.37 -9.07 19.49
N PRO A 140 -2.87 -7.91 19.01
CA PRO A 140 -2.84 -6.65 19.74
C PRO A 140 -3.86 -6.61 20.90
N GLY A 141 -4.72 -7.60 20.99
CA GLY A 141 -5.81 -7.70 21.97
C GLY A 141 -7.14 -7.20 21.43
N SER A 142 -7.34 -5.91 21.26
CA SER A 142 -8.59 -5.36 20.73
C SER A 142 -8.44 -4.66 19.40
N GLY A 143 -7.24 -4.18 19.11
CA GLY A 143 -6.90 -3.44 17.90
C GLY A 143 -5.61 -2.64 18.07
N TRP A 144 -5.05 -2.17 16.98
CA TRP A 144 -3.85 -1.33 16.99
C TRP A 144 -4.17 0.13 17.25
N GLU A 145 -3.23 0.81 17.88
CA GLU A 145 -3.24 2.27 17.96
C GLU A 145 -2.91 2.87 16.59
N VAL A 146 -3.61 3.92 16.18
CA VAL A 146 -3.34 4.68 14.96
C VAL A 146 -3.47 6.17 15.28
N ALA A 147 -2.51 6.97 14.87
CA ALA A 147 -2.51 8.41 15.08
C ALA A 147 -2.66 8.82 16.56
N GLY A 148 -2.24 7.98 17.51
CA GLY A 148 -2.43 8.18 18.95
C GLY A 148 -3.82 7.83 19.48
N VAL A 149 -4.70 7.26 18.64
CA VAL A 149 -6.01 6.76 19.05
C VAL A 149 -5.91 5.28 19.38
N PRO A 150 -6.10 4.86 20.64
CA PRO A 150 -6.04 3.45 21.02
C PRO A 150 -7.11 2.59 20.32
N ASN A 151 -6.74 1.40 19.89
CA ASN A 151 -7.61 0.44 19.22
C ASN A 151 -8.31 0.99 17.95
N ALA A 152 -7.70 1.91 17.24
CA ALA A 152 -8.33 2.61 16.11
C ALA A 152 -8.60 1.73 14.89
N THR A 153 -8.07 0.51 14.83
CA THR A 153 -8.46 -0.48 13.83
C THR A 153 -9.77 -1.19 14.16
N LYS A 154 -10.34 -0.94 15.36
CA LYS A 154 -11.63 -1.45 15.81
C LYS A 154 -12.63 -0.33 15.96
N ASP A 155 -13.86 -0.54 15.49
CA ASP A 155 -14.97 0.42 15.63
C ASP A 155 -14.67 1.81 15.04
N HIS A 156 -13.81 1.89 14.01
CA HIS A 156 -13.43 3.14 13.35
C HIS A 156 -13.35 2.97 11.82
N THR A 157 -13.27 4.10 11.15
CA THR A 157 -12.88 4.21 9.75
C THR A 157 -11.53 4.93 9.67
N LEU A 158 -10.56 4.32 8.99
CA LEU A 158 -9.24 4.88 8.74
C LEU A 158 -9.18 5.34 7.27
N VAL A 159 -8.88 6.62 7.06
CA VAL A 159 -8.68 7.18 5.71
C VAL A 159 -7.24 7.60 5.58
N ARG A 160 -6.57 7.16 4.51
CA ARG A 160 -5.18 7.52 4.22
C ARG A 160 -5.08 9.02 3.93
N LYS A 161 -4.03 9.68 4.40
CA LYS A 161 -3.80 11.09 4.09
C LYS A 161 -3.51 11.30 2.61
N SER A 162 -4.00 12.39 2.07
CA SER A 162 -3.96 12.71 0.63
C SER A 162 -2.56 12.85 0.02
N ASN A 163 -1.53 13.04 0.83
CA ASN A 163 -0.14 13.17 0.40
C ASN A 163 0.65 11.86 0.39
N VAL A 164 0.05 10.74 0.80
CA VAL A 164 0.68 9.41 0.72
C VAL A 164 0.67 8.95 -0.74
N THR A 165 1.81 8.42 -1.19
CA THR A 165 2.02 8.08 -2.61
C THR A 165 2.15 6.59 -2.87
N GLN A 166 2.32 5.78 -1.82
CA GLN A 166 2.51 4.33 -1.90
C GLN A 166 2.22 3.68 -0.55
N GLY A 167 2.04 2.38 -0.52
CA GLY A 167 1.97 1.59 0.70
C GLY A 167 3.32 1.50 1.42
N ILE A 168 3.29 1.12 2.68
CA ILE A 168 4.46 1.07 3.57
C ILE A 168 5.18 -0.30 3.56
N GLY A 169 4.71 -1.26 2.75
CA GLY A 169 5.18 -2.63 2.84
C GLY A 169 4.72 -3.31 4.13
N TYR A 170 5.65 -3.82 4.93
CA TYR A 170 5.32 -4.51 6.19
C TYR A 170 5.48 -3.63 7.45
N ASP A 171 5.84 -2.35 7.30
CA ASP A 171 6.12 -1.46 8.44
C ASP A 171 4.87 -0.73 8.93
N TRP A 172 3.90 -1.49 9.48
CA TRP A 172 2.67 -0.92 10.04
C TRP A 172 2.93 0.20 11.06
N ALA A 173 3.94 0.03 11.91
CA ALA A 173 4.22 1.00 12.97
C ALA A 173 4.57 2.38 12.41
N ALA A 174 5.30 2.43 11.28
CA ALA A 174 5.62 3.69 10.60
C ALA A 174 4.37 4.33 9.96
N SER A 175 3.46 3.52 9.38
CA SER A 175 2.20 4.00 8.80
C SER A 175 1.21 4.47 9.86
N ALA A 176 1.00 3.66 10.92
CA ALA A 176 0.07 3.98 12.01
C ALA A 176 0.46 5.26 12.75
N GLY A 177 1.76 5.50 12.93
CA GLY A 177 2.27 6.63 13.70
C GLY A 177 1.89 6.60 15.18
N THR A 178 2.34 7.59 15.93
CA THR A 178 2.07 7.73 17.37
C THR A 178 1.15 8.90 17.69
N ASN A 179 0.88 9.75 16.73
CA ASN A 179 0.00 10.92 16.83
C ASN A 179 -0.48 11.36 15.43
N ALA A 180 -1.40 12.30 15.38
CA ALA A 180 -1.99 12.76 14.14
C ALA A 180 -1.00 13.40 13.15
N ASP A 181 0.17 13.88 13.59
CA ASP A 181 1.13 14.53 12.71
C ASP A 181 2.01 13.51 11.98
N ASP A 182 2.45 12.44 12.67
CA ASP A 182 3.34 11.42 12.14
C ASP A 182 2.64 10.20 11.52
N SER A 183 1.35 10.00 11.78
CA SER A 183 0.53 8.96 11.13
C SER A 183 0.27 9.29 9.67
N GLU A 184 0.18 8.27 8.83
CA GLU A 184 -0.34 8.37 7.46
C GLU A 184 -1.87 8.33 7.39
N TRP A 185 -2.55 8.15 8.52
CA TRP A 185 -3.98 7.95 8.62
C TRP A 185 -4.71 9.07 9.32
N ILE A 186 -5.97 9.27 8.94
CA ILE A 186 -6.97 10.04 9.68
C ILE A 186 -7.96 9.04 10.25
N VAL A 187 -8.17 9.10 11.56
CA VAL A 187 -9.10 8.22 12.28
C VAL A 187 -10.46 8.90 12.40
N TYR A 188 -11.50 8.24 11.90
CA TYR A 188 -12.88 8.69 11.99
C TYR A 188 -13.71 7.75 12.86
N ASP A 189 -14.85 8.25 13.32
CA ASP A 189 -15.82 7.46 14.09
C ASP A 189 -16.35 6.27 13.28
N GLN A 190 -16.79 5.23 13.99
CA GLN A 190 -17.41 4.05 13.41
C GLN A 190 -18.55 4.42 12.43
N ASN A 191 -18.64 3.72 11.31
CA ASN A 191 -19.63 3.92 10.25
C ASN A 191 -19.52 5.30 9.54
N THR A 192 -18.32 5.86 9.46
CA THR A 192 -18.04 7.02 8.62
C THR A 192 -17.65 6.54 7.22
N TRP A 193 -18.59 6.63 6.25
CA TRP A 193 -18.38 6.13 4.87
C TRP A 193 -18.43 7.25 3.82
N GLY A 194 -18.29 8.49 4.22
CA GLY A 194 -18.37 9.65 3.32
C GLY A 194 -17.14 9.82 2.42
N TYR A 195 -16.11 9.00 2.59
CA TYR A 195 -14.88 9.01 1.79
C TYR A 195 -14.80 7.80 0.84
N LEU A 196 -15.61 6.76 1.09
CA LEU A 196 -15.66 5.52 0.31
C LEU A 196 -16.01 5.77 -1.15
N GLY A 197 -15.32 5.11 -2.08
CA GLY A 197 -15.53 5.19 -3.52
C GLY A 197 -14.70 6.28 -4.21
N ALA A 198 -13.88 7.04 -3.47
CA ALA A 198 -12.95 8.01 -4.02
C ALA A 198 -11.86 8.39 -3.00
N HIS A 199 -10.65 8.66 -3.46
CA HIS A 199 -9.57 9.11 -2.59
C HIS A 199 -9.04 10.49 -3.03
N ASP A 200 -9.00 11.44 -2.09
CA ASP A 200 -8.38 12.75 -2.30
C ASP A 200 -6.85 12.59 -2.35
N PHE A 201 -6.27 12.76 -3.52
CA PHE A 201 -4.83 12.61 -3.70
C PHE A 201 -4.18 13.95 -4.06
N THR A 202 -3.23 14.40 -3.24
CA THR A 202 -2.43 15.61 -3.44
C THR A 202 -0.93 15.30 -3.57
N GLY A 203 -0.57 14.03 -3.49
CA GLY A 203 0.80 13.56 -3.66
C GLY A 203 1.31 13.81 -5.08
N THR A 204 2.59 13.66 -5.27
CA THR A 204 3.21 13.74 -6.59
C THR A 204 3.90 12.43 -6.88
N CYS A 205 3.37 11.70 -7.86
CA CYS A 205 4.06 10.55 -8.42
C CYS A 205 5.10 11.02 -9.42
N GLY A 206 6.31 10.49 -9.35
CA GLY A 206 7.28 10.71 -10.39
C GLY A 206 6.73 10.24 -11.74
N ALA A 207 7.06 10.94 -12.80
CA ALA A 207 6.78 10.42 -14.12
C ALA A 207 7.48 9.06 -14.27
N ALA A 208 6.75 8.07 -14.78
CA ALA A 208 7.35 6.78 -15.13
C ALA A 208 8.57 7.03 -16.02
N VAL A 209 9.69 6.42 -15.69
CA VAL A 209 10.90 6.45 -16.51
C VAL A 209 10.95 5.12 -17.27
N PRO A 210 10.55 5.11 -18.56
CA PRO A 210 10.58 3.89 -19.36
C PRO A 210 12.01 3.39 -19.56
N GLY A 211 12.21 2.09 -19.47
CA GLY A 211 13.51 1.46 -19.69
C GLY A 211 13.51 0.01 -19.23
N CYS A 212 14.66 -0.65 -19.36
CA CYS A 212 14.80 -2.04 -18.90
C CYS A 212 14.97 -2.10 -17.38
N THR A 213 13.97 -2.64 -16.66
CA THR A 213 14.00 -2.80 -15.20
C THR A 213 14.61 -4.12 -14.72
N ASN A 214 14.97 -5.03 -15.62
CA ASN A 214 15.55 -6.33 -15.25
C ASN A 214 17.07 -6.22 -15.02
N ALA A 215 17.50 -6.39 -13.77
CA ALA A 215 18.93 -6.30 -13.40
C ALA A 215 19.83 -7.37 -14.07
N ASN A 216 19.27 -8.42 -14.69
CA ASN A 216 20.02 -9.43 -15.43
C ASN A 216 20.13 -9.10 -16.94
N ALA A 217 19.50 -8.02 -17.40
CA ALA A 217 19.61 -7.58 -18.78
C ALA A 217 20.91 -6.82 -19.02
N THR A 218 21.46 -6.93 -20.24
CA THR A 218 22.71 -6.24 -20.63
C THR A 218 22.54 -4.73 -20.72
N ASN A 219 21.30 -4.26 -20.92
CA ASN A 219 20.92 -2.86 -20.98
C ASN A 219 20.04 -2.42 -19.78
N TYR A 220 20.22 -3.06 -18.62
CA TYR A 220 19.55 -2.64 -17.40
C TYR A 220 19.74 -1.14 -17.12
N ASP A 221 18.64 -0.43 -16.92
CA ASP A 221 18.65 0.98 -16.52
C ASP A 221 18.20 1.11 -15.07
N PRO A 222 19.11 1.42 -14.13
CA PRO A 222 18.75 1.57 -12.72
C PRO A 222 17.85 2.80 -12.44
N ALA A 223 17.66 3.71 -13.42
CA ALA A 223 16.76 4.83 -13.31
C ALA A 223 15.35 4.51 -13.86
N ALA A 224 15.19 3.39 -14.59
CA ALA A 224 13.89 2.97 -15.11
C ALA A 224 12.98 2.54 -13.95
N THR A 225 11.76 3.07 -13.97
CA THR A 225 10.67 2.72 -13.03
C THR A 225 9.55 1.96 -13.74
N GLU A 226 9.58 1.88 -15.08
CA GLU A 226 8.62 1.14 -15.90
C GLU A 226 9.38 0.34 -16.97
N ASP A 227 9.06 -0.96 -17.07
CA ASP A 227 9.64 -1.81 -18.13
C ASP A 227 8.97 -1.50 -19.46
N ASP A 228 9.75 -0.94 -20.40
CA ASP A 228 9.28 -0.62 -21.76
C ASP A 228 9.44 -1.78 -22.76
N GLY A 229 9.80 -2.96 -22.29
CA GLY A 229 10.05 -4.14 -23.10
C GLY A 229 11.39 -4.11 -23.85
N SER A 230 12.27 -3.17 -23.53
CA SER A 230 13.58 -3.00 -24.21
C SER A 230 14.66 -3.91 -23.66
N CYS A 231 14.41 -4.75 -22.64
CA CYS A 231 15.42 -5.60 -22.02
C CYS A 231 16.08 -6.54 -23.04
N LEU A 232 17.41 -6.52 -23.09
CA LEU A 232 18.23 -7.39 -23.92
C LEU A 232 18.95 -8.43 -23.06
N PHE A 233 18.91 -9.68 -23.48
CA PHE A 233 19.57 -10.80 -22.82
C PHE A 233 20.52 -11.46 -23.81
N ASP A 234 21.72 -11.85 -23.35
CA ASP A 234 22.71 -12.60 -24.13
C ASP A 234 22.34 -14.09 -24.25
#